data_9ad841fc9ba3eddea018aeac83f00488
#
_entry.id   9ad841fc9ba3eddea018aeac83f00488
#
_cell.length_a   1.000
_cell.length_b   1.000
_cell.length_c   1.000
_cell.angle_alpha   90.00
_cell.angle_beta   90.00
_cell.angle_gamma   90.00
#
_symmetry.space_group_name_H-M   'P 1'
#
loop_
_entity.id
_entity.type
_entity.pdbx_description
1 polymer ?
#
loop_
_entity_poly.entity_id
_entity_poly.type
_entity_poly.pdbx_seq_one_letter_code
_entity_poly.pdbx_strand_id
1 'polypeptide(L)'
;MPEAYAILNPKMEGNTYPYPHLCGCGVGFKFMQAFAKSNGLTNQNELYSLLDLVAVSIAADIVPMTGENRIMTYHGLKRLNSNPNLGLKSIIKICNLANREITISDVIFKIGPRINASGRMQSGMEAVDLLTTKDLNEAYAKGKSIDQYNRDRKELDKRITEEANAILENRGEIDSDHKSIVIYNKNWHKGIIGIVASRLTELYYKPAVVLTLSNGIATGSSRSVQGYDIYSAIEASRDLLENFGGHTYAVGLSLKEENIPEFSRRFEEYVAKTIKPYQMTPQIDIDAYLRFEEITPEFLSLLDKFNPFGPGNQKPIFCSKNVLDYGTSKLVGKNLEHIKLELVNNSSGKVLNGIAFNMAQYFSHIKSGKPFDICYTIEENKHPNNVSKYQLLVKEIRIN
;
A
#
# COMPACT_ATOMS: atom_id res chain seq x y z
N MET A 1 27.28 -12.73 -3.74
CA MET A 1 26.83 -11.83 -4.82
C MET A 1 27.10 -12.52 -6.14
N PRO A 2 26.30 -12.29 -7.20
CA PRO A 2 26.58 -12.86 -8.50
C PRO A 2 27.90 -12.31 -9.05
N GLU A 3 28.61 -13.14 -9.81
CA GLU A 3 29.78 -12.69 -10.57
C GLU A 3 29.32 -11.74 -11.69
N ALA A 4 29.78 -10.50 -11.66
CA ALA A 4 29.44 -9.46 -12.61
C ALA A 4 30.63 -8.51 -12.82
N TYR A 5 30.72 -7.90 -14.00
CA TYR A 5 31.74 -6.91 -14.30
C TYR A 5 31.71 -5.71 -13.35
N ALA A 6 30.48 -5.26 -13.00
CA ALA A 6 30.25 -4.23 -11.99
C ALA A 6 28.86 -4.42 -11.36
N ILE A 7 28.72 -4.04 -10.10
CA ILE A 7 27.46 -4.10 -9.35
C ILE A 7 27.08 -2.70 -8.90
N LEU A 8 25.90 -2.24 -9.30
CA LEU A 8 25.34 -0.97 -8.87
C LEU A 8 24.15 -1.25 -7.91
N ASN A 9 24.42 -1.19 -6.62
CA ASN A 9 23.42 -1.40 -5.58
C ASN A 9 23.64 -0.41 -4.42
N PRO A 10 22.78 0.60 -4.26
CA PRO A 10 22.92 1.61 -3.21
C PRO A 10 22.70 1.07 -1.79
N LYS A 11 22.20 -0.17 -1.65
CA LYS A 11 22.01 -0.83 -0.35
C LYS A 11 23.17 -1.75 0.06
N MET A 12 24.20 -1.83 -0.76
CA MET A 12 25.35 -2.69 -0.48
C MET A 12 26.17 -2.12 0.69
N GLU A 13 26.68 -3.00 1.55
CA GLU A 13 27.57 -2.60 2.64
C GLU A 13 28.82 -1.88 2.08
N GLY A 14 29.22 -0.79 2.73
CA GLY A 14 30.33 0.06 2.27
C GLY A 14 29.97 1.01 1.12
N ASN A 15 28.73 1.04 0.65
CA ASN A 15 28.28 1.98 -0.38
C ASN A 15 28.26 3.41 0.16
N THR A 16 28.81 4.35 -0.64
CA THR A 16 28.89 5.77 -0.28
C THR A 16 27.81 6.64 -0.94
N TYR A 17 26.91 6.05 -1.72
CA TYR A 17 25.82 6.81 -2.34
C TYR A 17 24.89 7.38 -1.26
N PRO A 18 24.59 8.70 -1.28
CA PRO A 18 23.95 9.39 -0.16
C PRO A 18 22.49 9.00 0.07
N TYR A 19 21.85 8.29 -0.87
CA TYR A 19 20.45 7.91 -0.79
C TYR A 19 20.23 6.42 -1.12
N PRO A 20 20.22 5.51 -0.12
CA PRO A 20 20.17 4.07 -0.36
C PRO A 20 18.76 3.53 -0.70
N HIS A 21 17.71 4.36 -0.64
CA HIS A 21 16.32 3.92 -0.77
C HIS A 21 15.74 3.98 -2.18
N LEU A 22 16.59 4.11 -3.20
CA LEU A 22 16.14 4.06 -4.59
C LEU A 22 15.46 2.72 -4.92
N CYS A 23 14.35 2.76 -5.67
CA CYS A 23 13.82 1.55 -6.32
C CYS A 23 14.70 1.15 -7.51
N GLY A 24 14.54 -0.06 -8.04
CA GLY A 24 15.36 -0.55 -9.16
C GLY A 24 15.32 0.39 -10.39
N CYS A 25 14.14 0.88 -10.75
CA CYS A 25 13.99 1.87 -11.83
C CYS A 25 14.69 3.20 -11.49
N GLY A 26 14.65 3.63 -10.23
CA GLY A 26 15.36 4.82 -9.74
C GLY A 26 16.87 4.67 -9.87
N VAL A 27 17.42 3.50 -9.54
CA VAL A 27 18.85 3.19 -9.75
C VAL A 27 19.22 3.28 -11.23
N GLY A 28 18.42 2.66 -12.11
CA GLY A 28 18.62 2.74 -13.56
C GLY A 28 18.57 4.18 -14.07
N PHE A 29 17.62 4.97 -13.63
CA PHE A 29 17.50 6.39 -13.98
C PHE A 29 18.74 7.17 -13.54
N LYS A 30 19.24 7.00 -12.31
CA LYS A 30 20.45 7.67 -11.82
C LYS A 30 21.70 7.24 -12.56
N PHE A 31 21.79 5.97 -12.94
CA PHE A 31 22.87 5.47 -13.79
C PHE A 31 22.86 6.18 -15.15
N MET A 32 21.72 6.27 -15.82
CA MET A 32 21.59 6.98 -17.10
C MET A 32 21.88 8.49 -16.97
N GLN A 33 21.52 9.08 -15.85
CA GLN A 33 21.85 10.48 -15.55
C GLN A 33 23.37 10.69 -15.43
N ALA A 34 24.06 9.80 -14.73
CA ALA A 34 25.52 9.83 -14.61
C ALA A 34 26.20 9.60 -15.96
N PHE A 35 25.72 8.62 -16.74
CA PHE A 35 26.20 8.35 -18.10
C PHE A 35 26.08 9.55 -19.02
N ALA A 36 24.90 10.19 -19.04
CA ALA A 36 24.66 11.38 -19.82
C ALA A 36 25.65 12.52 -19.45
N LYS A 37 25.87 12.74 -18.15
CA LYS A 37 26.82 13.73 -17.65
C LYS A 37 28.24 13.41 -18.05
N SER A 38 28.71 12.16 -17.92
CA SER A 38 30.07 11.73 -18.25
C SER A 38 30.37 11.83 -19.74
N ASN A 39 29.35 11.69 -20.60
CA ASN A 39 29.50 11.78 -22.06
C ASN A 39 29.16 13.17 -22.62
N GLY A 40 29.01 14.19 -21.78
CA GLY A 40 28.73 15.55 -22.21
C GLY A 40 27.38 15.73 -22.92
N LEU A 41 26.42 14.84 -22.70
CA LEU A 41 25.07 14.93 -23.26
C LEU A 41 24.33 16.09 -22.60
N THR A 42 24.22 17.20 -23.31
CA THR A 42 23.61 18.44 -22.78
C THR A 42 22.10 18.43 -22.81
N ASN A 43 21.50 17.70 -23.78
CA ASN A 43 20.04 17.58 -23.86
C ASN A 43 19.52 16.44 -22.97
N GLN A 44 19.14 16.77 -21.76
CA GLN A 44 18.60 15.83 -20.81
C GLN A 44 17.05 15.65 -20.89
N ASN A 45 16.40 16.31 -21.86
CA ASN A 45 14.93 16.25 -21.98
C ASN A 45 14.41 14.83 -22.23
N GLU A 46 15.14 14.04 -23.03
CA GLU A 46 14.77 12.62 -23.26
C GLU A 46 14.85 11.81 -21.97
N LEU A 47 15.91 12.00 -21.17
CA LEU A 47 16.06 11.33 -19.90
C LEU A 47 14.93 11.73 -18.92
N TYR A 48 14.68 13.03 -18.77
CA TYR A 48 13.60 13.50 -17.89
C TYR A 48 12.20 13.13 -18.40
N SER A 49 12.05 12.76 -19.65
CA SER A 49 10.81 12.23 -20.19
C SER A 49 10.43 10.86 -19.60
N LEU A 50 11.36 10.16 -18.96
CA LEU A 50 11.15 8.87 -18.31
C LEU A 50 10.74 8.98 -16.84
N LEU A 51 10.65 10.19 -16.29
CA LEU A 51 10.32 10.38 -14.86
C LEU A 51 8.92 9.89 -14.48
N ASP A 52 7.97 9.82 -15.40
CA ASP A 52 6.66 9.23 -15.18
C ASP A 52 6.76 7.72 -14.88
N LEU A 53 7.62 6.98 -15.60
CA LEU A 53 7.92 5.57 -15.32
C LEU A 53 8.59 5.40 -13.96
N VAL A 54 9.55 6.28 -13.64
CA VAL A 54 10.22 6.26 -12.33
C VAL A 54 9.24 6.51 -11.20
N ALA A 55 8.33 7.50 -11.33
CA ALA A 55 7.31 7.80 -10.34
C ALA A 55 6.35 6.61 -10.11
N VAL A 56 5.96 5.93 -11.20
CA VAL A 56 5.12 4.73 -11.12
C VAL A 56 5.85 3.60 -10.40
N SER A 57 7.13 3.38 -10.70
CA SER A 57 7.94 2.35 -10.01
C SER A 57 8.12 2.67 -8.52
N ILE A 58 8.48 3.89 -8.15
CA ILE A 58 8.60 4.32 -6.75
C ILE A 58 7.32 4.03 -5.97
N ALA A 59 6.17 4.39 -6.56
CA ALA A 59 4.87 4.18 -5.94
C ALA A 59 4.48 2.69 -5.85
N ALA A 60 4.77 1.89 -6.89
CA ALA A 60 4.42 0.48 -6.96
C ALA A 60 5.29 -0.39 -6.04
N ASP A 61 6.56 -0.02 -5.85
CA ASP A 61 7.52 -0.72 -4.98
C ASP A 61 7.40 -0.30 -3.50
N ILE A 62 6.58 0.71 -3.20
CA ILE A 62 6.33 1.22 -1.84
C ILE A 62 7.64 1.60 -1.13
N VAL A 63 8.60 2.14 -1.88
CA VAL A 63 9.86 2.64 -1.30
C VAL A 63 9.67 4.00 -0.61
N PRO A 64 10.56 4.42 0.30
CA PRO A 64 10.44 5.68 1.02
C PRO A 64 10.25 6.89 0.07
N MET A 65 9.22 7.69 0.34
CA MET A 65 8.88 8.92 -0.39
C MET A 65 9.65 10.12 0.19
N THR A 66 10.96 9.96 0.30
CA THR A 66 11.89 10.95 0.85
C THR A 66 12.98 11.27 -0.17
N GLY A 67 13.82 12.26 0.09
CA GLY A 67 15.01 12.57 -0.70
C GLY A 67 14.77 12.53 -2.21
N GLU A 68 15.61 11.79 -2.92
CA GLU A 68 15.57 11.69 -4.39
C GLU A 68 14.28 11.03 -4.90
N ASN A 69 13.74 10.02 -4.20
CA ASN A 69 12.47 9.40 -4.58
C ASN A 69 11.34 10.44 -4.61
N ARG A 70 11.25 11.30 -3.59
CA ARG A 70 10.21 12.33 -3.53
C ARG A 70 10.35 13.33 -4.67
N ILE A 71 11.59 13.78 -4.96
CA ILE A 71 11.88 14.72 -6.05
C ILE A 71 11.49 14.10 -7.40
N MET A 72 11.95 12.87 -7.67
CA MET A 72 11.64 12.17 -8.92
C MET A 72 10.12 11.90 -9.06
N THR A 73 9.45 11.54 -7.98
CA THR A 73 8.00 11.32 -7.99
C THR A 73 7.24 12.62 -8.25
N TYR A 74 7.65 13.74 -7.63
CA TYR A 74 7.02 15.05 -7.87
C TYR A 74 7.07 15.44 -9.34
N HIS A 75 8.24 15.35 -9.96
CA HIS A 75 8.41 15.68 -11.39
C HIS A 75 7.75 14.62 -12.29
N GLY A 76 7.82 13.34 -11.91
CA GLY A 76 7.17 12.26 -12.65
C GLY A 76 5.65 12.36 -12.64
N LEU A 77 5.03 12.78 -11.54
CA LEU A 77 3.58 13.05 -11.48
C LEU A 77 3.19 14.23 -12.39
N LYS A 78 4.00 15.29 -12.43
CA LYS A 78 3.78 16.39 -13.39
C LYS A 78 3.84 15.89 -14.82
N ARG A 79 4.82 15.04 -15.14
CA ARG A 79 4.96 14.44 -16.46
C ARG A 79 3.76 13.53 -16.77
N LEU A 80 3.34 12.70 -15.82
CA LEU A 80 2.19 11.79 -15.94
C LEU A 80 0.89 12.56 -16.26
N ASN A 81 0.75 13.78 -15.72
CA ASN A 81 -0.40 14.65 -15.93
C ASN A 81 -0.34 15.50 -17.20
N SER A 82 0.83 15.65 -17.82
CA SER A 82 1.00 16.50 -19.00
C SER A 82 1.18 15.69 -20.29
N ASN A 83 2.20 14.87 -20.35
CA ASN A 83 2.55 14.09 -21.54
C ASN A 83 3.15 12.73 -21.12
N PRO A 84 2.32 11.80 -20.63
CA PRO A 84 2.79 10.50 -20.16
C PRO A 84 3.30 9.60 -21.30
N ASN A 85 4.14 8.64 -20.94
CA ASN A 85 4.51 7.51 -21.78
C ASN A 85 3.26 6.87 -22.42
N LEU A 86 3.35 6.37 -23.65
CA LEU A 86 2.18 5.83 -24.37
C LEU A 86 1.51 4.65 -23.65
N GLY A 87 2.30 3.76 -23.07
CA GLY A 87 1.78 2.65 -22.26
C GLY A 87 1.02 3.15 -21.02
N LEU A 88 1.60 4.12 -20.30
CA LEU A 88 0.92 4.75 -19.15
C LEU A 88 -0.34 5.51 -19.58
N LYS A 89 -0.30 6.20 -20.72
CA LYS A 89 -1.47 6.90 -21.29
C LYS A 89 -2.62 5.94 -21.55
N SER A 90 -2.34 4.73 -22.04
CA SER A 90 -3.34 3.69 -22.24
C SER A 90 -3.97 3.24 -20.91
N ILE A 91 -3.16 2.96 -19.90
CA ILE A 91 -3.64 2.56 -18.56
C ILE A 91 -4.45 3.69 -17.90
N ILE A 92 -3.99 4.93 -18.00
CA ILE A 92 -4.71 6.13 -17.49
C ILE A 92 -6.12 6.20 -18.08
N LYS A 93 -6.25 6.00 -19.40
CA LYS A 93 -7.56 6.00 -20.07
C LYS A 93 -8.44 4.83 -19.61
N ILE A 94 -7.89 3.62 -19.51
CA ILE A 94 -8.59 2.43 -19.02
C ILE A 94 -9.06 2.61 -17.56
N CYS A 95 -8.29 3.34 -16.75
CA CYS A 95 -8.65 3.67 -15.37
C CYS A 95 -9.68 4.80 -15.23
N ASN A 96 -10.13 5.43 -16.33
CA ASN A 96 -10.98 6.63 -16.35
C ASN A 96 -10.35 7.82 -15.59
N LEU A 97 -9.03 8.00 -15.74
CA LEU A 97 -8.27 9.07 -15.08
C LEU A 97 -7.92 10.24 -16.01
N ALA A 98 -8.20 10.14 -17.31
CA ALA A 98 -7.74 11.09 -18.33
C ALA A 98 -8.29 12.53 -18.18
N ASN A 99 -9.42 12.70 -17.49
CA ASN A 99 -10.13 14.00 -17.37
C ASN A 99 -9.94 14.67 -16.00
N ARG A 100 -8.96 14.25 -15.23
CA ARG A 100 -8.65 14.84 -13.92
C ARG A 100 -7.18 14.71 -13.58
N GLU A 101 -6.74 15.47 -12.60
CA GLU A 101 -5.39 15.34 -12.09
C GLU A 101 -5.17 13.96 -11.44
N ILE A 102 -4.09 13.30 -11.86
CA ILE A 102 -3.63 12.01 -11.35
C ILE A 102 -2.76 12.27 -10.13
N THR A 103 -3.12 11.64 -9.03
CA THR A 103 -2.38 11.72 -7.76
C THR A 103 -1.54 10.47 -7.52
N ILE A 104 -0.64 10.54 -6.54
CA ILE A 104 0.12 9.37 -6.11
C ILE A 104 -0.79 8.21 -5.68
N SER A 105 -1.92 8.48 -5.06
CA SER A 105 -2.91 7.48 -4.69
C SER A 105 -3.51 6.77 -5.91
N ASP A 106 -3.72 7.48 -7.02
CA ASP A 106 -4.18 6.83 -8.26
C ASP A 106 -3.10 5.90 -8.83
N VAL A 107 -1.82 6.29 -8.72
CA VAL A 107 -0.71 5.43 -9.13
C VAL A 107 -0.68 4.17 -8.26
N ILE A 108 -0.72 4.30 -6.94
CA ILE A 108 -0.65 3.17 -5.99
C ILE A 108 -1.84 2.22 -6.14
N PHE A 109 -3.07 2.73 -6.26
CA PHE A 109 -4.28 1.92 -6.18
C PHE A 109 -4.92 1.57 -7.53
N LYS A 110 -4.53 2.24 -8.64
CA LYS A 110 -5.13 2.02 -9.95
C LYS A 110 -4.12 1.65 -11.02
N ILE A 111 -3.04 2.41 -11.19
CA ILE A 111 -2.05 2.20 -12.26
C ILE A 111 -1.11 1.05 -11.89
N GLY A 112 -0.40 1.14 -10.77
CA GLY A 112 0.58 0.15 -10.31
C GLY A 112 0.02 -1.27 -10.21
N PRO A 113 -1.16 -1.50 -9.60
CA PRO A 113 -1.75 -2.84 -9.52
C PRO A 113 -2.03 -3.51 -10.87
N ARG A 114 -2.33 -2.74 -11.93
CA ARG A 114 -2.50 -3.27 -13.28
C ARG A 114 -1.18 -3.73 -13.87
N ILE A 115 -0.15 -2.88 -13.80
CA ILE A 115 1.19 -3.22 -14.28
C ILE A 115 1.72 -4.45 -13.54
N ASN A 116 1.58 -4.50 -12.22
CA ASN A 116 2.01 -5.62 -11.39
C ASN A 116 1.21 -6.92 -11.67
N ALA A 117 -0.03 -6.81 -12.16
CA ALA A 117 -0.85 -7.98 -12.46
C ALA A 117 -0.27 -8.83 -13.59
N SER A 118 0.41 -8.24 -14.58
CA SER A 118 1.05 -8.98 -15.66
C SER A 118 2.08 -10.01 -15.13
N GLY A 119 2.99 -9.59 -14.25
CA GLY A 119 3.99 -10.48 -13.65
C GLY A 119 3.43 -11.49 -12.64
N ARG A 120 2.21 -11.28 -12.13
CA ARG A 120 1.55 -12.22 -11.22
C ARG A 120 0.74 -13.28 -11.95
N MET A 121 0.09 -12.91 -13.05
CA MET A 121 -0.87 -13.75 -13.77
C MET A 121 -0.25 -14.41 -15.02
N GLN A 122 0.73 -13.77 -15.65
CA GLN A 122 1.38 -14.20 -16.87
C GLN A 122 2.90 -13.93 -16.82
N SER A 123 3.35 -12.93 -17.55
CA SER A 123 4.76 -12.54 -17.65
C SER A 123 4.94 -11.04 -17.47
N GLY A 124 5.96 -10.66 -16.70
CA GLY A 124 6.36 -9.25 -16.55
C GLY A 124 6.79 -8.61 -17.87
N MET A 125 7.19 -9.40 -18.87
CA MET A 125 7.54 -8.89 -20.19
C MET A 125 6.39 -8.16 -20.88
N GLU A 126 5.15 -8.56 -20.66
CA GLU A 126 3.98 -7.85 -21.23
C GLU A 126 3.86 -6.41 -20.71
N ALA A 127 4.25 -6.15 -19.46
CA ALA A 127 4.32 -4.80 -18.94
C ALA A 127 5.48 -4.02 -19.60
N VAL A 128 6.63 -4.66 -19.81
CA VAL A 128 7.77 -4.04 -20.54
C VAL A 128 7.36 -3.67 -21.96
N ASP A 129 6.73 -4.59 -22.67
CA ASP A 129 6.25 -4.37 -24.04
C ASP A 129 5.21 -3.24 -24.12
N LEU A 130 4.31 -3.15 -23.12
CA LEU A 130 3.38 -2.03 -23.03
C LEU A 130 4.11 -0.70 -22.85
N LEU A 131 5.09 -0.64 -21.95
CA LEU A 131 5.75 0.60 -21.56
C LEU A 131 6.81 1.06 -22.58
N THR A 132 7.25 0.17 -23.48
CA THR A 132 8.25 0.47 -24.51
C THR A 132 7.67 0.68 -25.92
N THR A 133 6.39 0.34 -26.14
CA THR A 133 5.75 0.51 -27.45
C THR A 133 5.76 1.97 -27.91
N LYS A 134 5.92 2.17 -29.23
CA LYS A 134 5.88 3.46 -29.92
C LYS A 134 4.52 3.71 -30.62
N ASP A 135 3.63 2.72 -30.63
CA ASP A 135 2.32 2.81 -31.26
C ASP A 135 1.20 2.88 -30.21
N LEU A 136 0.33 3.87 -30.37
CA LEU A 136 -0.76 4.10 -29.41
C LEU A 136 -1.85 3.03 -29.46
N ASN A 137 -2.15 2.46 -30.65
CA ASN A 137 -3.16 1.42 -30.78
C ASN A 137 -2.67 0.12 -30.16
N GLU A 138 -1.40 -0.21 -30.39
CA GLU A 138 -0.72 -1.33 -29.72
C GLU A 138 -0.73 -1.15 -28.19
N ALA A 139 -0.39 0.07 -27.69
CA ALA A 139 -0.47 0.39 -26.26
C ALA A 139 -1.88 0.14 -25.70
N TYR A 140 -2.94 0.52 -26.42
CA TYR A 140 -4.30 0.27 -25.97
C TYR A 140 -4.67 -1.21 -25.98
N ALA A 141 -4.26 -1.98 -26.98
CA ALA A 141 -4.51 -3.42 -27.02
C ALA A 141 -3.83 -4.12 -25.85
N LYS A 142 -2.53 -3.86 -25.63
CA LYS A 142 -1.76 -4.42 -24.49
C LYS A 142 -2.33 -3.96 -23.14
N GLY A 143 -2.70 -2.67 -23.03
CA GLY A 143 -3.30 -2.13 -21.80
C GLY A 143 -4.62 -2.82 -21.42
N LYS A 144 -5.46 -3.18 -22.40
CA LYS A 144 -6.69 -3.96 -22.16
C LYS A 144 -6.39 -5.38 -21.65
N SER A 145 -5.38 -6.05 -22.19
CA SER A 145 -4.95 -7.38 -21.72
C SER A 145 -4.49 -7.31 -20.28
N ILE A 146 -3.65 -6.32 -19.94
CA ILE A 146 -3.16 -6.10 -18.57
C ILE A 146 -4.31 -5.73 -17.61
N ASP A 147 -5.31 -4.97 -18.04
CA ASP A 147 -6.48 -4.70 -17.23
C ASP A 147 -7.31 -5.96 -16.98
N GLN A 148 -7.40 -6.88 -17.98
CA GLN A 148 -8.03 -8.18 -17.77
C GLN A 148 -7.27 -9.00 -16.71
N TYR A 149 -5.95 -9.11 -16.80
CA TYR A 149 -5.15 -9.78 -15.76
C TYR A 149 -5.38 -9.19 -14.36
N ASN A 150 -5.54 -7.89 -14.26
CA ASN A 150 -5.85 -7.26 -12.98
C ASN A 150 -7.27 -7.58 -12.48
N ARG A 151 -8.25 -7.76 -13.35
CA ARG A 151 -9.60 -8.25 -12.97
C ARG A 151 -9.51 -9.68 -12.47
N ASP A 152 -8.88 -10.56 -13.24
CA ASP A 152 -8.73 -11.98 -12.90
C ASP A 152 -7.95 -12.15 -11.57
N ARG A 153 -6.89 -11.35 -11.39
CA ARG A 153 -6.15 -11.30 -10.11
C ARG A 153 -7.05 -10.92 -8.95
N LYS A 154 -7.90 -9.89 -9.11
CA LYS A 154 -8.81 -9.44 -8.03
C LYS A 154 -9.85 -10.50 -7.68
N GLU A 155 -10.36 -11.20 -8.67
CA GLU A 155 -11.33 -12.29 -8.47
C GLU A 155 -10.68 -13.47 -7.72
N LEU A 156 -9.49 -13.88 -8.16
CA LEU A 156 -8.70 -14.91 -7.47
C LEU A 156 -8.34 -14.50 -6.04
N ASP A 157 -7.89 -13.27 -5.83
CA ASP A 157 -7.57 -12.71 -4.53
C ASP A 157 -8.77 -12.77 -3.57
N LYS A 158 -9.94 -12.34 -4.03
CA LYS A 158 -11.18 -12.42 -3.25
C LYS A 158 -11.53 -13.86 -2.89
N ARG A 159 -11.58 -14.76 -3.88
CA ARG A 159 -11.91 -16.17 -3.68
C ARG A 159 -10.95 -16.85 -2.72
N ILE A 160 -9.64 -16.70 -2.92
CA ILE A 160 -8.64 -17.33 -2.05
C ILE A 160 -8.71 -16.77 -0.63
N THR A 161 -8.99 -15.47 -0.47
CA THR A 161 -9.17 -14.86 0.86
C THR A 161 -10.41 -15.43 1.57
N GLU A 162 -11.53 -15.61 0.85
CA GLU A 162 -12.76 -16.22 1.40
C GLU A 162 -12.51 -17.69 1.80
N GLU A 163 -11.83 -18.46 0.96
CA GLU A 163 -11.43 -19.84 1.27
C GLU A 163 -10.51 -19.89 2.50
N ALA A 164 -9.53 -18.98 2.58
CA ALA A 164 -8.61 -18.91 3.72
C ALA A 164 -9.34 -18.59 5.03
N ASN A 165 -10.27 -17.63 5.01
CA ASN A 165 -11.08 -17.31 6.16
C ASN A 165 -11.94 -18.51 6.61
N ALA A 166 -12.60 -19.20 5.68
CA ALA A 166 -13.40 -20.39 6.00
C ALA A 166 -12.55 -21.53 6.62
N ILE A 167 -11.29 -21.70 6.18
CA ILE A 167 -10.37 -22.67 6.79
C ILE A 167 -10.02 -22.26 8.22
N LEU A 168 -9.73 -20.99 8.48
CA LEU A 168 -9.40 -20.48 9.81
C LEU A 168 -10.59 -20.57 10.76
N GLU A 169 -11.79 -20.25 10.29
CA GLU A 169 -13.04 -20.41 11.05
C GLU A 169 -13.27 -21.87 11.45
N ASN A 170 -13.17 -22.79 10.48
CA ASN A 170 -13.36 -24.23 10.74
C ASN A 170 -12.33 -24.82 11.69
N ARG A 171 -11.12 -24.25 11.78
CA ARG A 171 -10.09 -24.65 12.75
C ARG A 171 -10.26 -23.97 14.12
N GLY A 172 -11.17 -23.02 14.26
CA GLY A 172 -11.32 -22.21 15.48
C GLY A 172 -10.12 -21.32 15.78
N GLU A 173 -9.29 -20.98 14.76
CA GLU A 173 -8.07 -20.19 14.94
C GLU A 173 -8.33 -18.69 15.03
N ILE A 174 -9.52 -18.23 14.61
CA ILE A 174 -9.87 -16.80 14.60
C ILE A 174 -9.96 -16.25 16.03
N ASP A 175 -10.75 -16.91 16.87
CA ASP A 175 -11.00 -16.51 18.26
C ASP A 175 -10.05 -17.20 19.26
N SER A 176 -9.02 -17.88 18.76
CA SER A 176 -8.06 -18.60 19.56
C SER A 176 -6.95 -17.70 20.11
N ASP A 177 -6.23 -18.20 21.12
CA ASP A 177 -5.02 -17.55 21.66
C ASP A 177 -3.81 -17.61 20.71
N HIS A 178 -3.95 -18.17 19.51
CA HIS A 178 -2.87 -18.20 18.50
C HIS A 178 -2.40 -16.78 18.14
N LYS A 179 -1.11 -16.60 18.11
CA LYS A 179 -0.46 -15.31 17.84
C LYS A 179 -0.04 -15.15 16.38
N SER A 180 -0.16 -16.21 15.59
CA SER A 180 0.19 -16.22 14.17
C SER A 180 -0.82 -17.01 13.34
N ILE A 181 -0.69 -16.89 12.03
CA ILE A 181 -1.49 -17.64 11.05
C ILE A 181 -0.54 -18.37 10.12
N VAL A 182 -0.71 -19.70 10.00
CA VAL A 182 -0.08 -20.50 8.93
C VAL A 182 -1.16 -21.29 8.21
N ILE A 183 -1.33 -21.02 6.93
CA ILE A 183 -2.39 -21.63 6.14
C ILE A 183 -1.85 -22.17 4.82
N TYR A 184 -2.32 -23.34 4.43
CA TYR A 184 -1.91 -24.05 3.21
C TYR A 184 -3.11 -24.56 2.43
N ASN A 185 -3.05 -24.35 1.11
CA ASN A 185 -3.90 -25.05 0.16
C ASN A 185 -3.14 -25.25 -1.16
N LYS A 186 -3.01 -26.51 -1.60
CA LYS A 186 -2.26 -26.88 -2.79
C LYS A 186 -2.76 -26.29 -4.11
N ASN A 187 -4.01 -25.82 -4.14
CA ASN A 187 -4.67 -25.33 -5.34
C ASN A 187 -4.61 -23.79 -5.48
N TRP A 188 -4.02 -23.08 -4.53
CA TRP A 188 -3.94 -21.63 -4.59
C TRP A 188 -2.88 -21.16 -5.58
N HIS A 189 -3.12 -20.03 -6.21
CA HIS A 189 -2.22 -19.46 -7.20
C HIS A 189 -1.03 -18.75 -6.51
N LYS A 190 0.22 -19.19 -6.81
CA LYS A 190 1.44 -18.65 -6.18
C LYS A 190 1.62 -17.14 -6.30
N GLY A 191 1.14 -16.52 -7.41
CA GLY A 191 1.22 -15.07 -7.61
C GLY A 191 0.28 -14.26 -6.72
N ILE A 192 -0.66 -14.94 -6.02
CA ILE A 192 -1.71 -14.31 -5.21
C ILE A 192 -1.50 -14.49 -3.71
N ILE A 193 -0.87 -15.58 -3.27
CA ILE A 193 -0.72 -15.90 -1.83
C ILE A 193 -0.09 -14.76 -1.01
N GLY A 194 0.81 -13.96 -1.59
CA GLY A 194 1.39 -12.81 -0.90
C GLY A 194 0.41 -11.66 -0.68
N ILE A 195 -0.62 -11.52 -1.54
CA ILE A 195 -1.70 -10.56 -1.35
C ILE A 195 -2.64 -11.07 -0.26
N VAL A 196 -2.96 -12.35 -0.29
CA VAL A 196 -3.79 -12.99 0.74
C VAL A 196 -3.11 -12.92 2.12
N ALA A 197 -1.80 -13.16 2.20
CA ALA A 197 -1.05 -12.99 3.46
C ALA A 197 -1.19 -11.55 4.01
N SER A 198 -1.09 -10.52 3.15
CA SER A 198 -1.32 -9.13 3.58
C SER A 198 -2.73 -8.93 4.12
N ARG A 199 -3.76 -9.46 3.42
CA ARG A 199 -5.15 -9.34 3.87
C ARG A 199 -5.43 -10.03 5.20
N LEU A 200 -4.89 -11.25 5.41
CA LEU A 200 -5.03 -11.95 6.67
C LEU A 200 -4.34 -11.19 7.81
N THR A 201 -3.14 -10.66 7.55
CA THR A 201 -2.43 -9.82 8.53
C THR A 201 -3.22 -8.55 8.86
N GLU A 202 -3.81 -7.88 7.88
CA GLU A 202 -4.66 -6.68 8.09
C GLU A 202 -5.94 -7.02 8.86
N LEU A 203 -6.60 -8.13 8.52
CA LEU A 203 -7.89 -8.51 9.08
C LEU A 203 -7.78 -8.98 10.54
N TYR A 204 -6.78 -9.83 10.82
CA TYR A 204 -6.62 -10.46 12.14
C TYR A 204 -5.52 -9.80 12.99
N TYR A 205 -4.76 -8.89 12.41
CA TYR A 205 -3.61 -8.24 13.03
C TYR A 205 -2.62 -9.24 13.67
N LYS A 206 -2.34 -10.31 12.93
CA LYS A 206 -1.39 -11.38 13.30
C LYS A 206 -0.35 -11.57 12.18
N PRO A 207 0.91 -11.91 12.48
CA PRO A 207 1.86 -12.38 11.47
C PRO A 207 1.26 -13.57 10.71
N ALA A 208 1.28 -13.54 9.38
CA ALA A 208 0.63 -14.55 8.55
C ALA A 208 1.58 -15.14 7.50
N VAL A 209 1.53 -16.45 7.34
CA VAL A 209 2.20 -17.24 6.30
C VAL A 209 1.14 -17.96 5.48
N VAL A 210 1.13 -17.73 4.18
CA VAL A 210 0.22 -18.39 3.23
C VAL A 210 1.05 -19.25 2.28
N LEU A 211 0.71 -20.53 2.20
CA LEU A 211 1.43 -21.55 1.46
C LEU A 211 0.57 -22.15 0.34
N THR A 212 1.21 -22.52 -0.77
CA THR A 212 0.60 -23.30 -1.84
C THR A 212 1.61 -24.29 -2.41
N LEU A 213 1.17 -25.25 -3.21
CA LEU A 213 2.04 -26.18 -3.91
C LEU A 213 2.45 -25.62 -5.27
N SER A 214 3.74 -25.58 -5.56
CA SER A 214 4.28 -25.18 -6.86
C SER A 214 5.45 -26.06 -7.23
N ASN A 215 5.36 -26.78 -8.36
CA ASN A 215 6.39 -27.70 -8.85
C ASN A 215 6.80 -28.75 -7.80
N GLY A 216 5.85 -29.31 -7.03
CA GLY A 216 6.11 -30.34 -6.03
C GLY A 216 6.68 -29.82 -4.70
N ILE A 217 6.86 -28.51 -4.54
CA ILE A 217 7.38 -27.89 -3.31
C ILE A 217 6.35 -26.89 -2.78
N ALA A 218 6.09 -26.90 -1.48
CA ALA A 218 5.27 -25.90 -0.84
C ALA A 218 6.00 -24.54 -0.88
N THR A 219 5.38 -23.57 -1.52
CA THR A 219 5.93 -22.22 -1.68
C THR A 219 5.03 -21.25 -0.93
N GLY A 220 5.61 -20.36 -0.14
CA GLY A 220 4.89 -19.44 0.73
C GLY A 220 5.29 -17.99 0.60
N SER A 221 4.40 -17.15 1.06
CA SER A 221 4.66 -15.74 1.29
C SER A 221 4.12 -15.35 2.66
N SER A 222 4.92 -14.60 3.40
CA SER A 222 4.55 -14.12 4.73
C SER A 222 4.40 -12.62 4.79
N ARG A 223 3.61 -12.15 5.75
CA ARG A 223 3.47 -10.74 6.10
C ARG A 223 3.43 -10.58 7.61
N SER A 224 3.96 -9.45 8.08
CA SER A 224 4.05 -9.15 9.50
C SER A 224 3.20 -7.96 9.90
N VAL A 225 2.90 -7.89 11.20
CA VAL A 225 2.33 -6.70 11.85
C VAL A 225 3.44 -5.68 12.12
N GLN A 226 3.04 -4.44 12.38
CA GLN A 226 3.99 -3.35 12.66
C GLN A 226 4.91 -3.67 13.84
N GLY A 227 6.21 -3.49 13.63
CA GLY A 227 7.23 -3.68 14.66
C GLY A 227 7.62 -5.12 14.96
N TYR A 228 7.01 -6.14 14.33
CA TYR A 228 7.38 -7.55 14.52
C TYR A 228 8.26 -8.06 13.38
N ASP A 229 9.39 -8.68 13.73
CA ASP A 229 10.33 -9.25 12.76
C ASP A 229 9.94 -10.69 12.39
N ILE A 230 9.21 -10.85 11.28
CA ILE A 230 8.82 -12.16 10.77
C ILE A 230 9.98 -12.93 10.14
N TYR A 231 11.06 -12.24 9.72
CA TYR A 231 12.23 -12.91 9.14
C TYR A 231 12.88 -13.81 10.19
N SER A 232 13.14 -13.30 11.39
CA SER A 232 13.70 -14.08 12.51
C SER A 232 12.78 -15.25 12.92
N ALA A 233 11.46 -15.05 12.86
CA ALA A 233 10.52 -16.13 13.17
C ALA A 233 10.55 -17.28 12.16
N ILE A 234 10.74 -16.99 10.87
CA ILE A 234 10.89 -18.00 9.82
C ILE A 234 12.27 -18.66 9.89
N GLU A 235 13.32 -17.86 10.12
CA GLU A 235 14.70 -18.35 10.26
C GLU A 235 14.86 -19.35 11.41
N ALA A 236 14.09 -19.21 12.49
CA ALA A 236 14.10 -20.15 13.61
C ALA A 236 13.70 -21.60 13.22
N SER A 237 13.10 -21.78 12.03
CA SER A 237 12.74 -23.08 11.48
C SER A 237 13.55 -23.41 10.21
N ARG A 238 14.76 -22.87 10.08
CA ARG A 238 15.60 -22.97 8.87
C ARG A 238 15.85 -24.40 8.41
N ASP A 239 15.97 -25.35 9.34
CA ASP A 239 16.19 -26.77 9.08
C ASP A 239 15.02 -27.46 8.35
N LEU A 240 13.81 -26.88 8.39
CA LEU A 240 12.62 -27.37 7.68
C LEU A 240 12.46 -26.75 6.29
N LEU A 241 13.22 -25.69 5.98
CA LEU A 241 13.06 -24.89 4.77
C LEU A 241 14.05 -25.32 3.69
N GLU A 242 13.58 -25.39 2.44
CA GLU A 242 14.44 -25.52 1.26
C GLU A 242 15.09 -24.17 0.91
N ASN A 243 14.30 -23.08 1.01
CA ASN A 243 14.76 -21.74 0.72
C ASN A 243 13.89 -20.70 1.43
N PHE A 244 14.49 -19.58 1.84
CA PHE A 244 13.74 -18.41 2.30
C PHE A 244 14.55 -17.14 2.06
N GLY A 245 13.84 -16.01 1.96
CA GLY A 245 14.48 -14.70 1.80
C GLY A 245 13.45 -13.59 1.86
N GLY A 246 13.89 -12.43 2.32
CA GLY A 246 13.02 -11.29 2.49
C GLY A 246 13.57 -10.30 3.49
N HIS A 247 12.67 -9.61 4.17
CA HIS A 247 12.96 -8.56 5.15
C HIS A 247 12.01 -8.68 6.34
N THR A 248 12.21 -7.84 7.35
CA THR A 248 11.44 -7.80 8.61
C THR A 248 9.92 -7.95 8.44
N TYR A 249 9.33 -7.40 7.37
CA TYR A 249 7.86 -7.38 7.20
C TYR A 249 7.31 -8.33 6.14
N ALA A 250 8.18 -8.94 5.32
CA ALA A 250 7.75 -9.83 4.25
C ALA A 250 8.85 -10.81 3.88
N VAL A 251 8.53 -12.10 3.89
CA VAL A 251 9.46 -13.19 3.53
C VAL A 251 8.78 -14.14 2.57
N GLY A 252 9.51 -14.51 1.50
CA GLY A 252 9.19 -15.65 0.68
C GLY A 252 9.90 -16.89 1.23
N LEU A 253 9.25 -18.05 1.18
CA LEU A 253 9.83 -19.30 1.68
C LEU A 253 9.38 -20.49 0.84
N SER A 254 10.14 -21.57 0.91
CA SER A 254 9.76 -22.86 0.35
C SER A 254 10.21 -24.00 1.27
N LEU A 255 9.40 -25.05 1.34
CA LEU A 255 9.63 -26.22 2.17
C LEU A 255 8.94 -27.44 1.56
N LYS A 256 9.32 -28.63 2.01
CA LYS A 256 8.59 -29.85 1.65
C LYS A 256 7.20 -29.84 2.27
N GLU A 257 6.21 -30.38 1.54
CA GLU A 257 4.81 -30.42 2.00
C GLU A 257 4.67 -31.14 3.34
N GLU A 258 5.43 -32.20 3.55
CA GLU A 258 5.47 -33.00 4.78
C GLU A 258 5.95 -32.20 6.00
N ASN A 259 6.73 -31.12 5.79
CA ASN A 259 7.25 -30.27 6.87
C ASN A 259 6.26 -29.18 7.31
N ILE A 260 5.15 -28.96 6.58
CA ILE A 260 4.21 -27.87 6.89
C ILE A 260 3.65 -27.96 8.35
N PRO A 261 3.21 -29.14 8.85
CA PRO A 261 2.66 -29.20 10.22
C PRO A 261 3.70 -28.79 11.28
N GLU A 262 4.94 -29.28 11.16
CA GLU A 262 5.99 -28.96 12.12
C GLU A 262 6.46 -27.51 12.00
N PHE A 263 6.58 -26.98 10.78
CA PHE A 263 6.85 -25.57 10.55
C PHE A 263 5.77 -24.68 11.20
N SER A 264 4.49 -25.03 11.00
CA SER A 264 3.36 -24.29 11.58
C SER A 264 3.42 -24.24 13.10
N ARG A 265 3.70 -25.38 13.74
CA ARG A 265 3.85 -25.50 15.18
C ARG A 265 4.99 -24.64 15.72
N ARG A 266 6.19 -24.77 15.12
CA ARG A 266 7.38 -24.01 15.55
C ARG A 266 7.23 -22.51 15.32
N PHE A 267 6.63 -22.13 14.20
CA PHE A 267 6.38 -20.72 13.87
C PHE A 267 5.46 -20.09 14.92
N GLU A 268 4.34 -20.75 15.27
CA GLU A 268 3.44 -20.27 16.34
C GLU A 268 4.15 -20.17 17.67
N GLU A 269 4.91 -21.20 18.08
CA GLU A 269 5.65 -21.20 19.35
C GLU A 269 6.67 -20.07 19.43
N TYR A 270 7.37 -19.79 18.32
CA TYR A 270 8.33 -18.69 18.27
C TYR A 270 7.63 -17.34 18.34
N VAL A 271 6.56 -17.15 17.54
CA VAL A 271 5.79 -15.91 17.55
C VAL A 271 5.20 -15.67 18.94
N ALA A 272 4.58 -16.66 19.54
CA ALA A 272 3.96 -16.54 20.87
C ALA A 272 4.97 -16.16 21.98
N LYS A 273 6.23 -16.60 21.85
CA LYS A 273 7.30 -16.24 22.79
C LYS A 273 7.89 -14.86 22.57
N THR A 274 7.85 -14.34 21.34
CA THR A 274 8.63 -13.15 20.96
C THR A 274 7.78 -11.92 20.68
N ILE A 275 6.51 -12.10 20.27
CA ILE A 275 5.61 -10.98 20.00
C ILE A 275 5.22 -10.26 21.31
N LYS A 276 5.23 -8.96 21.27
CA LYS A 276 4.89 -8.14 22.43
C LYS A 276 3.43 -7.66 22.39
N PRO A 277 2.78 -7.42 23.54
CA PRO A 277 1.37 -7.00 23.57
C PRO A 277 1.06 -5.80 22.69
N TYR A 278 1.93 -4.80 22.65
CA TYR A 278 1.72 -3.60 21.81
C TYR A 278 1.81 -3.89 20.31
N GLN A 279 2.44 -5.00 19.89
CA GLN A 279 2.52 -5.44 18.50
C GLN A 279 1.27 -6.22 18.05
N MET A 280 0.39 -6.55 18.97
CA MET A 280 -0.88 -7.27 18.69
C MET A 280 -2.10 -6.34 18.59
N THR A 281 -1.89 -5.05 18.76
CA THR A 281 -2.97 -4.06 18.70
C THR A 281 -2.60 -3.00 17.66
N PRO A 282 -3.46 -2.72 16.69
CA PRO A 282 -3.24 -1.62 15.76
C PRO A 282 -3.04 -0.30 16.52
N GLN A 283 -2.01 0.45 16.14
CA GLN A 283 -1.72 1.75 16.74
C GLN A 283 -1.83 2.84 15.70
N ILE A 284 -2.31 4.00 16.10
CA ILE A 284 -2.36 5.21 15.28
C ILE A 284 -1.42 6.23 15.92
N ASP A 285 -0.35 6.55 15.21
CA ASP A 285 0.55 7.64 15.61
C ASP A 285 -0.09 8.98 15.24
N ILE A 286 -0.29 9.84 16.23
CA ILE A 286 -0.87 11.17 16.07
C ILE A 286 0.26 12.17 15.93
N ASP A 287 0.34 12.85 14.77
CA ASP A 287 1.37 13.86 14.50
C ASP A 287 1.09 15.18 15.25
N ALA A 288 -0.17 15.59 15.34
CA ALA A 288 -0.55 16.79 16.07
C ALA A 288 -2.01 16.81 16.53
N TYR A 289 -2.25 17.52 17.63
CA TYR A 289 -3.61 17.91 18.03
C TYR A 289 -3.98 19.22 17.31
N LEU A 290 -5.17 19.25 16.71
CA LEU A 290 -5.70 20.44 16.03
C LEU A 290 -7.08 20.82 16.57
N ARG A 291 -7.29 22.11 16.76
CA ARG A 291 -8.61 22.70 16.89
C ARG A 291 -9.15 23.02 15.50
N PHE A 292 -10.46 23.00 15.32
CA PHE A 292 -11.07 23.21 14.00
C PHE A 292 -10.76 24.58 13.41
N GLU A 293 -10.60 25.62 14.23
CA GLU A 293 -10.21 26.96 13.79
C GLU A 293 -8.81 27.03 13.18
N GLU A 294 -7.89 26.11 13.56
CA GLU A 294 -6.53 26.05 13.05
C GLU A 294 -6.47 25.45 11.64
N ILE A 295 -7.53 24.78 11.19
CA ILE A 295 -7.63 24.23 9.83
C ILE A 295 -8.03 25.36 8.87
N THR A 296 -7.11 26.26 8.59
CA THR A 296 -7.30 27.42 7.71
C THR A 296 -6.91 27.11 6.26
N PRO A 297 -7.30 27.94 5.28
CA PRO A 297 -6.84 27.79 3.90
C PRO A 297 -5.31 27.82 3.76
N GLU A 298 -4.62 28.62 4.56
CA GLU A 298 -3.16 28.72 4.59
C GLU A 298 -2.54 27.41 5.09
N PHE A 299 -3.10 26.84 6.18
CA PHE A 299 -2.69 25.55 6.71
C PHE A 299 -2.86 24.43 5.66
N LEU A 300 -4.00 24.39 4.98
CA LEU A 300 -4.26 23.42 3.91
C LEU A 300 -3.30 23.58 2.73
N SER A 301 -3.02 24.83 2.33
CA SER A 301 -2.02 25.11 1.29
C SER A 301 -0.61 24.68 1.69
N LEU A 302 -0.28 24.77 2.98
CA LEU A 302 0.99 24.26 3.51
C LEU A 302 1.04 22.74 3.44
N LEU A 303 -0.02 22.03 3.85
CA LEU A 303 -0.12 20.58 3.76
C LEU A 303 0.04 20.07 2.31
N ASP A 304 -0.50 20.78 1.34
CA ASP A 304 -0.37 20.42 -0.07
C ASP A 304 1.09 20.41 -0.56
N LYS A 305 1.96 21.22 0.06
CA LYS A 305 3.41 21.25 -0.30
C LYS A 305 4.16 20.00 0.16
N PHE A 306 3.61 19.19 1.05
CA PHE A 306 4.20 17.92 1.45
C PHE A 306 3.99 16.82 0.41
N ASN A 307 3.07 16.98 -0.55
CA ASN A 307 2.89 16.02 -1.64
C ASN A 307 4.17 15.85 -2.47
N PRO A 308 4.40 14.66 -3.06
CA PRO A 308 3.62 13.43 -2.92
C PRO A 308 3.87 12.73 -1.58
N PHE A 309 2.80 12.18 -0.98
CA PHE A 309 2.88 11.38 0.24
C PHE A 309 3.22 9.92 -0.06
N GLY A 310 3.81 9.24 0.94
CA GLY A 310 4.19 7.83 0.88
C GLY A 310 5.00 7.41 2.10
N PRO A 311 5.59 6.20 2.13
CA PRO A 311 6.42 5.76 3.25
C PRO A 311 7.51 6.79 3.59
N GLY A 312 7.71 7.10 4.86
CA GLY A 312 8.66 8.10 5.34
C GLY A 312 8.28 9.57 5.08
N ASN A 313 7.16 9.81 4.37
CA ASN A 313 6.51 11.10 4.19
C ASN A 313 4.99 10.87 4.16
N GLN A 314 4.47 10.32 5.24
CA GLN A 314 3.05 9.97 5.35
C GLN A 314 2.17 11.21 5.47
N LYS A 315 0.88 11.09 5.10
CA LYS A 315 -0.07 12.14 5.41
C LYS A 315 -0.17 12.28 6.93
N PRO A 316 -0.05 13.49 7.48
CA PRO A 316 -0.18 13.70 8.90
C PRO A 316 -1.55 13.24 9.42
N ILE A 317 -1.54 12.55 10.55
CA ILE A 317 -2.74 12.18 11.29
C ILE A 317 -2.92 13.19 12.42
N PHE A 318 -4.04 13.89 12.36
CA PHE A 318 -4.42 14.87 13.36
C PHE A 318 -5.44 14.30 14.33
N CYS A 319 -5.48 14.83 15.54
CA CYS A 319 -6.50 14.51 16.51
C CYS A 319 -7.21 15.80 16.97
N SER A 320 -8.56 15.77 16.96
CA SER A 320 -9.39 16.80 17.58
C SER A 320 -10.22 16.19 18.69
N LYS A 321 -10.16 16.81 19.87
CA LYS A 321 -10.85 16.35 21.07
C LYS A 321 -12.19 17.06 21.26
N ASN A 322 -13.11 16.35 21.94
CA ASN A 322 -14.41 16.88 22.35
C ASN A 322 -15.20 17.49 21.19
N VAL A 323 -15.20 16.83 20.04
CA VAL A 323 -16.03 17.22 18.90
C VAL A 323 -17.47 16.73 19.10
N LEU A 324 -18.41 17.42 18.47
CA LEU A 324 -19.85 17.10 18.53
C LEU A 324 -20.40 16.94 17.11
N ASP A 325 -21.47 16.18 16.98
CA ASP A 325 -22.30 16.20 15.78
C ASP A 325 -23.00 17.54 15.65
N TYR A 326 -22.92 18.16 14.48
CA TYR A 326 -23.70 19.37 14.15
C TYR A 326 -25.21 19.09 14.06
N GLY A 327 -25.61 17.81 14.08
CA GLY A 327 -26.99 17.37 13.98
C GLY A 327 -27.35 16.72 12.65
N THR A 328 -26.49 16.82 11.65
CA THR A 328 -26.75 16.42 10.26
C THR A 328 -25.95 15.20 9.80
N SER A 329 -25.11 14.62 10.67
CA SER A 329 -24.40 13.37 10.38
C SER A 329 -25.36 12.22 10.09
N LYS A 330 -25.02 11.37 9.10
CA LYS A 330 -25.86 10.27 8.64
C LYS A 330 -25.07 9.05 8.21
N LEU A 331 -25.71 7.89 8.31
CA LEU A 331 -25.19 6.65 7.74
C LEU A 331 -25.26 6.71 6.21
N VAL A 332 -24.22 6.18 5.58
CA VAL A 332 -24.07 6.08 4.12
C VAL A 332 -23.42 4.75 3.74
N GLY A 333 -23.40 4.43 2.46
CA GLY A 333 -22.95 3.13 1.95
C GLY A 333 -24.13 2.22 1.60
N LYS A 334 -23.86 1.15 0.85
CA LYS A 334 -24.90 0.22 0.40
C LYS A 334 -25.59 -0.50 1.58
N ASN A 335 -24.80 -0.81 2.62
CA ASN A 335 -25.26 -1.50 3.82
C ASN A 335 -25.27 -0.55 5.04
N LEU A 336 -25.22 0.78 4.83
CA LEU A 336 -25.17 1.80 5.89
C LEU A 336 -23.96 1.63 6.85
N GLU A 337 -22.86 1.10 6.34
CA GLU A 337 -21.66 0.76 7.09
C GLU A 337 -20.71 1.94 7.36
N HIS A 338 -20.95 3.09 6.71
CA HIS A 338 -20.13 4.29 6.83
C HIS A 338 -20.90 5.44 7.46
N ILE A 339 -20.20 6.44 7.99
CA ILE A 339 -20.82 7.66 8.54
C ILE A 339 -20.32 8.87 7.75
N LYS A 340 -21.24 9.61 7.10
CA LYS A 340 -20.96 10.96 6.65
C LYS A 340 -21.16 11.90 7.83
N LEU A 341 -20.09 12.60 8.22
CA LEU A 341 -20.02 13.43 9.42
C LEU A 341 -20.11 14.91 9.07
N GLU A 342 -20.81 15.65 9.89
CA GLU A 342 -20.73 17.11 9.99
C GLU A 342 -20.45 17.44 11.45
N LEU A 343 -19.23 17.85 11.74
CA LEU A 343 -18.71 17.99 13.09
C LEU A 343 -18.50 19.44 13.46
N VAL A 344 -18.79 19.78 14.70
CA VAL A 344 -18.57 21.10 15.28
C VAL A 344 -17.72 20.97 16.53
N ASN A 345 -16.95 22.02 16.81
CA ASN A 345 -16.24 22.20 18.07
C ASN A 345 -16.93 23.31 18.85
N ASN A 346 -17.14 23.11 20.15
CA ASN A 346 -17.82 24.07 21.04
C ASN A 346 -17.16 25.46 21.11
N SER A 347 -15.84 25.55 20.77
CA SER A 347 -15.09 26.80 20.91
C SER A 347 -15.29 27.79 19.76
N SER A 348 -15.53 27.33 18.54
CA SER A 348 -15.48 28.18 17.34
C SER A 348 -16.77 28.21 16.53
N GLY A 349 -17.65 27.24 16.73
CA GLY A 349 -18.83 27.06 15.87
C GLY A 349 -18.49 26.64 14.42
N LYS A 350 -17.21 26.43 14.10
CA LYS A 350 -16.76 25.99 12.77
C LYS A 350 -17.21 24.57 12.52
N VAL A 351 -17.93 24.36 11.42
CA VAL A 351 -18.40 23.04 11.00
C VAL A 351 -17.44 22.48 9.96
N LEU A 352 -17.00 21.22 10.15
CA LEU A 352 -16.17 20.49 9.22
C LEU A 352 -16.87 19.20 8.75
N ASN A 353 -16.77 18.95 7.45
CA ASN A 353 -17.27 17.73 6.85
C ASN A 353 -16.25 16.59 6.99
N GLY A 354 -16.74 15.39 7.26
CA GLY A 354 -15.91 14.19 7.35
C GLY A 354 -16.60 12.95 6.82
N ILE A 355 -15.79 11.91 6.64
CA ILE A 355 -16.25 10.55 6.33
C ILE A 355 -15.52 9.56 7.23
N ALA A 356 -16.27 8.66 7.85
CA ALA A 356 -15.77 7.56 8.66
C ALA A 356 -16.21 6.24 8.00
N PHE A 357 -15.27 5.52 7.39
CA PHE A 357 -15.56 4.26 6.72
C PHE A 357 -15.61 3.10 7.71
N ASN A 358 -16.62 2.22 7.59
CA ASN A 358 -16.85 1.01 8.41
C ASN A 358 -16.91 1.31 9.93
N MET A 359 -17.51 2.46 10.28
CA MET A 359 -17.60 2.93 11.67
C MET A 359 -19.05 3.13 12.13
N ALA A 360 -20.02 2.49 11.47
CA ALA A 360 -21.44 2.66 11.79
C ALA A 360 -21.79 2.36 13.26
N GLN A 361 -20.98 1.51 13.93
CA GLN A 361 -21.15 1.20 15.38
C GLN A 361 -21.08 2.43 16.29
N TYR A 362 -20.40 3.49 15.86
CA TYR A 362 -20.30 4.74 16.63
C TYR A 362 -21.48 5.71 16.41
N PHE A 363 -22.37 5.43 15.44
CA PHE A 363 -23.39 6.36 15.00
C PHE A 363 -24.39 6.74 16.11
N SER A 364 -24.82 5.81 16.93
CA SER A 364 -25.73 6.06 18.06
C SER A 364 -25.12 7.02 19.08
N HIS A 365 -23.83 6.86 19.39
CA HIS A 365 -23.13 7.77 20.29
C HIS A 365 -23.00 9.17 19.67
N ILE A 366 -22.62 9.27 18.40
CA ILE A 366 -22.50 10.53 17.66
C ILE A 366 -23.83 11.30 17.70
N LYS A 367 -24.96 10.63 17.48
CA LYS A 367 -26.30 11.23 17.52
C LYS A 367 -26.81 11.55 18.93
N SER A 368 -26.17 11.05 19.96
CA SER A 368 -26.58 11.34 21.35
C SER A 368 -26.22 12.75 21.82
N GLY A 369 -25.46 13.52 21.03
CA GLY A 369 -24.98 14.85 21.40
C GLY A 369 -23.87 14.85 22.45
N LYS A 370 -23.30 13.68 22.79
CA LYS A 370 -22.14 13.59 23.67
C LYS A 370 -20.86 13.83 22.91
N PRO A 371 -19.85 14.47 23.53
CA PRO A 371 -18.56 14.70 22.89
C PRO A 371 -17.78 13.40 22.68
N PHE A 372 -16.94 13.39 21.64
CA PHE A 372 -16.02 12.31 21.33
C PHE A 372 -14.75 12.88 20.69
N ASP A 373 -13.69 12.08 20.66
CA ASP A 373 -12.44 12.44 20.01
C ASP A 373 -12.35 11.76 18.64
N ILE A 374 -11.68 12.39 17.68
CA ILE A 374 -11.43 11.83 16.35
C ILE A 374 -9.97 11.94 15.97
N CYS A 375 -9.44 10.87 15.34
CA CYS A 375 -8.18 10.92 14.60
C CYS A 375 -8.49 10.89 13.09
N TYR A 376 -7.85 11.77 12.32
CA TYR A 376 -8.17 11.94 10.91
C TYR A 376 -7.00 12.45 10.09
N THR A 377 -7.05 12.20 8.78
CA THR A 377 -6.27 12.93 7.78
C THR A 377 -7.18 13.95 7.08
N ILE A 378 -6.60 15.03 6.56
CA ILE A 378 -7.35 16.01 5.77
C ILE A 378 -7.14 15.68 4.29
N GLU A 379 -8.23 15.54 3.55
CA GLU A 379 -8.20 15.17 2.14
C GLU A 379 -8.98 16.14 1.28
N GLU A 380 -8.51 16.32 0.05
CA GLU A 380 -9.27 17.07 -0.95
C GLU A 380 -10.55 16.31 -1.32
N ASN A 381 -11.67 16.95 -1.21
CA ASN A 381 -12.96 16.38 -1.56
C ASN A 381 -13.22 16.54 -3.06
N LYS A 382 -12.96 15.47 -3.82
CA LYS A 382 -13.09 15.47 -5.29
C LYS A 382 -14.52 15.18 -5.78
N HIS A 383 -15.49 15.09 -4.89
CA HIS A 383 -16.87 14.82 -5.33
C HIS A 383 -17.52 16.10 -5.87
N PRO A 384 -18.03 16.10 -7.12
CA PRO A 384 -18.50 17.32 -7.79
C PRO A 384 -19.66 18.05 -7.09
N ASN A 385 -20.41 17.37 -6.25
CA ASN A 385 -21.57 17.92 -5.54
C ASN A 385 -21.25 18.43 -4.11
N ASN A 386 -19.97 18.48 -3.73
CA ASN A 386 -19.62 18.91 -2.37
C ASN A 386 -19.21 20.40 -2.32
N VAL A 387 -19.80 21.11 -1.37
CA VAL A 387 -19.56 22.54 -1.12
C VAL A 387 -18.16 22.80 -0.56
N SER A 388 -17.58 21.83 0.15
CA SER A 388 -16.26 21.97 0.76
C SER A 388 -15.18 21.30 -0.08
N LYS A 389 -14.10 22.04 -0.39
CA LYS A 389 -12.91 21.54 -1.10
C LYS A 389 -12.18 20.46 -0.31
N TYR A 390 -12.25 20.46 1.01
CA TYR A 390 -11.57 19.52 1.89
C TYR A 390 -12.56 18.81 2.82
N GLN A 391 -12.21 17.60 3.22
CA GLN A 391 -12.95 16.79 4.19
C GLN A 391 -12.00 16.07 5.13
N LEU A 392 -12.48 15.74 6.32
CA LEU A 392 -11.78 14.88 7.27
C LEU A 392 -12.02 13.42 6.88
N LEU A 393 -10.95 12.67 6.63
CA LEU A 393 -11.02 11.21 6.53
C LEU A 393 -10.71 10.63 7.90
N VAL A 394 -11.77 10.30 8.63
CA VAL A 394 -11.66 9.79 10.01
C VAL A 394 -11.08 8.40 10.00
N LYS A 395 -10.05 8.19 10.81
CA LYS A 395 -9.32 6.94 10.99
C LYS A 395 -9.75 6.20 12.25
N GLU A 396 -10.14 6.94 13.29
CA GLU A 396 -10.57 6.37 14.54
C GLU A 396 -11.49 7.35 15.28
N ILE A 397 -12.43 6.80 16.04
CA ILE A 397 -13.33 7.53 16.92
C ILE A 397 -13.17 7.00 18.33
N ARG A 398 -12.87 7.87 19.28
CA ARG A 398 -12.78 7.51 20.69
C ARG A 398 -13.93 8.13 21.47
N ILE A 399 -14.70 7.27 22.11
CA ILE A 399 -15.75 7.64 23.07
C ILE A 399 -15.07 7.77 24.42
N ASN A 400 -15.25 8.94 25.09
CA ASN A 400 -14.69 9.21 26.41
C ASN A 400 -15.64 8.75 27.52
#